data_66367cb925bf23bbcd2f2aa27c211644
#
_entry.id   66367cb925bf23bbcd2f2aa27c211644
#
_cell.length_a   1.000
_cell.length_b   1.000
_cell.length_c   1.000
_cell.angle_alpha   90.00
_cell.angle_beta   90.00
_cell.angle_gamma   90.00
#
_symmetry.space_group_name_H-M   'P 1'
#
loop_
_entity.id
_entity.type
_entity.pdbx_description
1 polymer ?
#
loop_
_entity_poly.entity_id
_entity_poly.type
_entity_poly.pdbx_seq_one_letter_code
_entity_poly.pdbx_strand_id
1 'polypeptide(L)'
;FNEPEIDLSKMKGWKNKIIGGLTNGLEGLAKQRNVDVIQGTATFSSRNDITIKHRGESQTISSEQFIIAVGSEPAELNFMPDDPRIMDSTGALEPNEIPSNILIIGGGIIGLEMATIYSALGSEVTIVELTKDLMPGTDRDLVRPLEKVLKKKCNKIMKSTQVISAEATDDGINISFKQDEEEFSEVFQNVLVAVGRKSNGNLLGLNEIGVNIDDQGIIKVDQQFKTSVESILAIGDVIGDPMLAHKASYEGKVAAEVTAGERVSNDA
;
A
#
# COMPACT_ATOMS: atom_id res chain seq x y z
N PHE A 1 6.78 15.92 -35.08
CA PHE A 1 6.16 14.72 -34.46
C PHE A 1 4.83 15.13 -33.90
N ASN A 2 3.77 14.36 -34.15
CA ASN A 2 2.47 14.54 -33.50
C ASN A 2 2.59 14.15 -32.02
N GLU A 3 1.67 14.64 -31.19
CA GLU A 3 1.56 14.18 -29.80
C GLU A 3 1.34 12.65 -29.79
N PRO A 4 1.97 11.91 -28.88
CA PRO A 4 1.79 10.46 -28.82
C PRO A 4 0.36 10.11 -28.39
N GLU A 5 -0.27 9.21 -29.11
CA GLU A 5 -1.55 8.64 -28.70
C GLU A 5 -1.29 7.49 -27.71
N ILE A 6 -1.93 7.56 -26.53
CA ILE A 6 -1.77 6.59 -25.45
C ILE A 6 -2.83 5.51 -25.58
N ASP A 7 -2.39 4.26 -25.82
CA ASP A 7 -3.25 3.08 -25.83
C ASP A 7 -3.21 2.40 -24.45
N LEU A 8 -4.21 2.65 -23.61
CA LEU A 8 -4.32 2.07 -22.27
C LEU A 8 -4.34 0.53 -22.27
N SER A 9 -4.98 -0.08 -23.26
CA SER A 9 -5.04 -1.55 -23.36
C SER A 9 -3.67 -2.17 -23.56
N LYS A 10 -2.86 -1.58 -24.45
CA LYS A 10 -1.47 -2.01 -24.66
C LYS A 10 -0.60 -1.75 -23.44
N MET A 11 -0.77 -0.60 -22.76
CA MET A 11 -0.04 -0.27 -21.54
C MET A 11 -0.36 -1.27 -20.42
N LYS A 12 -1.63 -1.57 -20.19
CA LYS A 12 -2.09 -2.58 -19.21
C LYS A 12 -1.57 -3.98 -19.59
N GLY A 13 -1.65 -4.36 -20.85
CA GLY A 13 -1.14 -5.63 -21.34
C GLY A 13 0.37 -5.78 -21.13
N TRP A 14 1.14 -4.72 -21.36
CA TRP A 14 2.58 -4.70 -21.11
C TRP A 14 2.91 -4.80 -19.62
N LYS A 15 2.21 -4.03 -18.76
CA LYS A 15 2.32 -4.11 -17.30
C LYS A 15 2.05 -5.55 -16.82
N ASN A 16 0.93 -6.14 -17.22
CA ASN A 16 0.53 -7.48 -16.79
C ASN A 16 1.50 -8.56 -17.26
N LYS A 17 2.10 -8.40 -18.46
CA LYS A 17 3.17 -9.30 -18.95
C LYS A 17 4.40 -9.26 -18.03
N ILE A 18 4.82 -8.07 -17.59
CA ILE A 18 5.96 -7.92 -16.67
C ILE A 18 5.64 -8.56 -15.32
N ILE A 19 4.49 -8.24 -14.74
CA ILE A 19 4.04 -8.80 -13.45
C ILE A 19 3.96 -10.32 -13.53
N GLY A 20 3.31 -10.86 -14.58
CA GLY A 20 3.23 -12.31 -14.81
C GLY A 20 4.60 -12.98 -14.97
N GLY A 21 5.56 -12.34 -15.63
CA GLY A 21 6.93 -12.84 -15.72
C GLY A 21 7.62 -12.94 -14.36
N LEU A 22 7.43 -11.94 -13.49
CA LEU A 22 8.01 -11.92 -12.15
C LEU A 22 7.36 -12.95 -11.21
N THR A 23 6.03 -13.04 -11.21
CA THR A 23 5.28 -14.00 -10.36
C THR A 23 5.56 -15.44 -10.76
N ASN A 24 5.55 -15.75 -12.07
CA ASN A 24 5.94 -17.09 -12.58
C ASN A 24 7.37 -17.45 -12.21
N GLY A 25 8.28 -16.46 -12.18
CA GLY A 25 9.65 -16.66 -11.71
C GLY A 25 9.71 -17.08 -10.25
N LEU A 26 8.92 -16.45 -9.37
CA LEU A 26 8.82 -16.82 -7.96
C LEU A 26 8.21 -18.21 -7.76
N GLU A 27 7.15 -18.55 -8.50
CA GLU A 27 6.58 -19.91 -8.48
C GLU A 27 7.60 -20.97 -8.90
N GLY A 28 8.38 -20.67 -9.95
CA GLY A 28 9.48 -21.53 -10.40
C GLY A 28 10.55 -21.74 -9.34
N LEU A 29 10.92 -20.68 -8.62
CA LEU A 29 11.89 -20.77 -7.49
C LEU A 29 11.33 -21.57 -6.32
N ALA A 30 10.07 -21.39 -5.95
CA ALA A 30 9.43 -22.17 -4.89
C ALA A 30 9.45 -23.67 -5.24
N LYS A 31 9.03 -24.02 -6.46
CA LYS A 31 9.07 -25.41 -6.92
C LYS A 31 10.47 -26.00 -6.95
N GLN A 32 11.47 -25.24 -7.41
CA GLN A 32 12.87 -25.71 -7.48
C GLN A 32 13.44 -25.96 -6.07
N ARG A 33 12.95 -25.23 -5.06
CA ARG A 33 13.42 -25.34 -3.68
C ARG A 33 12.54 -26.22 -2.80
N ASN A 34 11.58 -26.94 -3.37
CA ASN A 34 10.61 -27.78 -2.67
C ASN A 34 9.82 -27.01 -1.61
N VAL A 35 9.41 -25.78 -1.93
CA VAL A 35 8.54 -24.97 -1.08
C VAL A 35 7.10 -25.20 -1.52
N ASP A 36 6.25 -25.65 -0.59
CA ASP A 36 4.82 -25.81 -0.83
C ASP A 36 4.13 -24.45 -0.77
N VAL A 37 3.41 -24.10 -1.85
CA VAL A 37 2.62 -22.87 -1.93
C VAL A 37 1.15 -23.21 -1.74
N ILE A 38 0.57 -22.75 -0.63
CA ILE A 38 -0.82 -23.03 -0.26
C ILE A 38 -1.64 -21.74 -0.35
N GLN A 39 -2.69 -21.77 -1.16
CA GLN A 39 -3.60 -20.65 -1.35
C GLN A 39 -4.70 -20.65 -0.29
N GLY A 40 -4.97 -19.50 0.32
CA GLY A 40 -6.05 -19.34 1.28
C GLY A 40 -5.83 -18.22 2.28
N THR A 41 -6.82 -18.02 3.15
CA THR A 41 -6.75 -17.07 4.27
C THR A 41 -6.36 -17.86 5.53
N ALA A 42 -5.21 -17.49 6.10
CA ALA A 42 -4.67 -18.14 7.28
C ALA A 42 -5.07 -17.41 8.57
N THR A 43 -5.32 -18.16 9.64
CA THR A 43 -5.56 -17.65 10.99
C THR A 43 -4.84 -18.56 11.98
N PHE A 44 -4.20 -18.04 12.99
CA PHE A 44 -3.61 -18.84 14.06
C PHE A 44 -4.70 -19.47 14.91
N SER A 45 -4.63 -20.78 15.13
CA SER A 45 -5.46 -21.51 16.08
C SER A 45 -4.69 -21.87 17.36
N SER A 46 -3.36 -21.87 17.30
CA SER A 46 -2.43 -21.96 18.42
C SER A 46 -1.09 -21.32 18.06
N ARG A 47 -0.11 -21.36 18.96
CA ARG A 47 1.27 -20.88 18.66
C ARG A 47 1.99 -21.73 17.62
N ASN A 48 1.52 -22.97 17.41
CA ASN A 48 2.13 -23.94 16.52
C ASN A 48 1.22 -24.36 15.36
N ASP A 49 -0.02 -23.83 15.29
CA ASP A 49 -1.00 -24.25 14.29
C ASP A 49 -1.66 -23.05 13.61
N ILE A 50 -1.76 -23.11 12.30
CA ILE A 50 -2.57 -22.20 11.49
C ILE A 50 -3.67 -22.96 10.79
N THR A 51 -4.87 -22.37 10.73
CA THR A 51 -5.97 -22.86 9.92
C THR A 51 -6.05 -22.03 8.65
N ILE A 52 -6.01 -22.70 7.50
CA ILE A 52 -6.09 -22.07 6.17
C ILE A 52 -7.47 -22.40 5.59
N LYS A 53 -8.23 -21.36 5.20
CA LYS A 53 -9.52 -21.46 4.55
C LYS A 53 -9.41 -21.08 3.07
N HIS A 54 -9.86 -21.96 2.19
CA HIS A 54 -9.90 -21.72 0.74
C HIS A 54 -11.12 -22.36 0.11
N ARG A 55 -11.95 -21.60 -0.60
CA ARG A 55 -13.15 -22.05 -1.35
C ARG A 55 -14.10 -22.96 -0.54
N GLY A 56 -14.27 -22.67 0.74
CA GLY A 56 -15.15 -23.44 1.65
C GLY A 56 -14.48 -24.65 2.32
N GLU A 57 -13.27 -25.01 1.93
CA GLU A 57 -12.46 -26.02 2.59
C GLU A 57 -11.57 -25.38 3.65
N SER A 58 -11.18 -26.20 4.64
CA SER A 58 -10.32 -25.78 5.75
C SER A 58 -9.28 -26.84 5.99
N GLN A 59 -8.00 -26.44 6.14
CA GLN A 59 -6.93 -27.33 6.53
C GLN A 59 -6.11 -26.68 7.66
N THR A 60 -5.54 -27.51 8.52
CA THR A 60 -4.64 -27.08 9.59
C THR A 60 -3.21 -27.48 9.25
N ILE A 61 -2.27 -26.56 9.43
CA ILE A 61 -0.84 -26.80 9.27
C ILE A 61 -0.18 -26.52 10.61
N SER A 62 0.63 -27.48 11.06
CA SER A 62 1.44 -27.33 12.24
C SER A 62 2.90 -27.05 11.86
N SER A 63 3.55 -26.14 12.56
CA SER A 63 4.97 -25.82 12.39
C SER A 63 5.63 -25.45 13.72
N GLU A 64 6.94 -25.64 13.80
CA GLU A 64 7.75 -25.22 14.94
C GLU A 64 8.00 -23.71 14.91
N GLN A 65 8.03 -23.09 13.71
CA GLN A 65 8.29 -21.66 13.53
C GLN A 65 7.41 -21.07 12.41
N PHE A 66 7.09 -19.80 12.55
CA PHE A 66 6.33 -19.04 11.57
C PHE A 66 7.01 -17.70 11.26
N ILE A 67 6.93 -17.26 10.01
CA ILE A 67 7.27 -15.91 9.60
C ILE A 67 6.00 -15.26 9.05
N ILE A 68 5.52 -14.20 9.71
CA ILE A 68 4.35 -13.42 9.30
C ILE A 68 4.81 -12.34 8.32
N ALA A 69 4.29 -12.36 7.09
CA ALA A 69 4.60 -11.41 6.04
C ALA A 69 3.34 -10.94 5.29
N VAL A 70 2.26 -10.67 6.04
CA VAL A 70 0.92 -10.38 5.48
C VAL A 70 0.76 -8.94 4.98
N GLY A 71 1.76 -8.09 5.16
CA GLY A 71 1.80 -6.76 4.60
C GLY A 71 0.77 -5.78 5.18
N SER A 72 0.30 -4.90 4.31
CA SER A 72 -0.63 -3.82 4.62
C SER A 72 -1.66 -3.64 3.51
N GLU A 73 -2.72 -2.91 3.78
CA GLU A 73 -3.76 -2.48 2.84
C GLU A 73 -3.85 -0.94 2.76
N PRO A 74 -4.39 -0.34 1.69
CA PRO A 74 -4.64 1.08 1.63
C PRO A 74 -5.53 1.56 2.78
N ALA A 75 -5.19 2.71 3.36
CA ALA A 75 -6.04 3.34 4.37
C ALA A 75 -7.26 3.99 3.69
N GLU A 76 -8.42 3.81 4.29
CA GLU A 76 -9.68 4.36 3.81
C GLU A 76 -10.06 5.63 4.58
N LEU A 77 -10.86 6.49 3.94
CA LEU A 77 -11.54 7.62 4.56
C LEU A 77 -13.02 7.28 4.70
N ASN A 78 -13.50 7.12 5.92
CA ASN A 78 -14.84 6.62 6.23
C ASN A 78 -16.00 7.46 5.68
N PHE A 79 -15.73 8.71 5.27
CA PHE A 79 -16.73 9.60 4.68
C PHE A 79 -16.79 9.53 3.15
N MET A 80 -15.93 8.74 2.52
CA MET A 80 -15.99 8.54 1.07
C MET A 80 -17.19 7.67 0.69
N PRO A 81 -17.98 8.08 -0.32
CA PRO A 81 -19.05 7.22 -0.84
C PRO A 81 -18.48 6.00 -1.58
N ASP A 82 -19.26 4.92 -1.61
CA ASP A 82 -18.96 3.74 -2.42
C ASP A 82 -19.29 4.05 -3.89
N ASP A 83 -18.30 4.52 -4.64
CA ASP A 83 -18.43 4.89 -6.05
C ASP A 83 -17.17 4.44 -6.81
N PRO A 84 -17.30 3.81 -8.01
CA PRO A 84 -16.18 3.29 -8.78
C PRO A 84 -15.19 4.35 -9.28
N ARG A 85 -15.56 5.63 -9.24
CA ARG A 85 -14.68 6.77 -9.56
C ARG A 85 -13.75 7.15 -8.40
N ILE A 86 -13.99 6.59 -7.20
CA ILE A 86 -13.12 6.73 -6.04
C ILE A 86 -12.24 5.48 -5.96
N MET A 87 -10.96 5.68 -6.07
CA MET A 87 -9.95 4.61 -6.18
C MET A 87 -9.01 4.65 -4.98
N ASP A 88 -8.55 3.48 -4.58
CA ASP A 88 -7.34 3.31 -3.80
C ASP A 88 -6.10 3.21 -4.71
N SER A 89 -4.92 3.00 -4.13
CA SER A 89 -3.68 2.84 -4.88
C SER A 89 -3.68 1.60 -5.80
N THR A 90 -4.45 0.57 -5.48
CA THR A 90 -4.58 -0.65 -6.30
C THR A 90 -5.45 -0.36 -7.52
N GLY A 91 -6.61 0.25 -7.30
CA GLY A 91 -7.52 0.65 -8.38
C GLY A 91 -6.88 1.64 -9.35
N ALA A 92 -6.08 2.58 -8.84
CA ALA A 92 -5.37 3.56 -9.66
C ALA A 92 -4.32 2.96 -10.61
N LEU A 93 -3.84 1.74 -10.34
CA LEU A 93 -2.95 0.99 -11.25
C LEU A 93 -3.69 0.23 -12.35
N GLU A 94 -5.02 0.19 -12.30
CA GLU A 94 -5.88 -0.51 -13.27
C GLU A 94 -6.92 0.43 -13.92
N PRO A 95 -6.53 1.62 -14.45
CA PRO A 95 -7.48 2.57 -15.00
C PRO A 95 -8.22 1.96 -16.19
N ASN A 96 -9.54 2.16 -16.24
CA ASN A 96 -10.36 1.79 -17.40
C ASN A 96 -10.36 2.89 -18.46
N GLU A 97 -10.18 4.14 -18.03
CA GLU A 97 -10.06 5.33 -18.86
C GLU A 97 -9.08 6.31 -18.22
N ILE A 98 -8.60 7.28 -18.99
CA ILE A 98 -7.81 8.40 -18.47
C ILE A 98 -8.79 9.50 -18.10
N PRO A 99 -8.98 9.82 -16.80
CA PRO A 99 -9.89 10.89 -16.41
C PRO A 99 -9.39 12.24 -16.91
N SER A 100 -10.31 13.13 -17.31
CA SER A 100 -9.95 14.50 -17.70
C SER A 100 -9.34 15.27 -16.54
N ASN A 101 -9.90 15.09 -15.33
CA ASN A 101 -9.34 15.61 -14.09
C ASN A 101 -9.39 14.57 -12.97
N ILE A 102 -8.40 14.59 -12.10
CA ILE A 102 -8.27 13.69 -10.95
C ILE A 102 -7.81 14.44 -9.72
N LEU A 103 -8.47 14.19 -8.59
CA LEU A 103 -7.98 14.57 -7.28
C LEU A 103 -7.18 13.43 -6.67
N ILE A 104 -6.01 13.75 -6.13
CA ILE A 104 -5.20 12.84 -5.34
C ILE A 104 -5.18 13.36 -3.90
N ILE A 105 -5.76 12.59 -2.99
CA ILE A 105 -5.80 12.89 -1.56
C ILE A 105 -4.62 12.20 -0.90
N GLY A 106 -3.66 13.00 -0.44
CA GLY A 106 -2.41 12.56 0.17
C GLY A 106 -1.18 12.90 -0.67
N GLY A 107 -0.30 13.70 -0.10
CA GLY A 107 0.97 14.14 -0.69
C GLY A 107 2.18 13.26 -0.30
N GLY A 108 1.93 11.99 0.05
CA GLY A 108 2.95 10.98 0.32
C GLY A 108 3.50 10.33 -0.96
N ILE A 109 4.39 9.33 -0.81
CA ILE A 109 5.08 8.66 -1.93
C ILE A 109 4.08 8.17 -3.00
N ILE A 110 3.07 7.38 -2.60
CA ILE A 110 2.09 6.78 -3.51
C ILE A 110 1.31 7.86 -4.27
N GLY A 111 0.81 8.88 -3.56
CA GLY A 111 0.07 9.97 -4.19
C GLY A 111 0.91 10.73 -5.22
N LEU A 112 2.18 11.01 -4.94
CA LEU A 112 3.07 11.74 -5.85
C LEU A 112 3.53 10.90 -7.04
N GLU A 113 3.71 9.59 -6.88
CA GLU A 113 3.95 8.67 -7.99
C GLU A 113 2.74 8.62 -8.94
N MET A 114 1.53 8.46 -8.40
CA MET A 114 0.29 8.48 -9.19
C MET A 114 0.06 9.84 -9.85
N ALA A 115 0.33 10.95 -9.16
CA ALA A 115 0.28 12.28 -9.75
C ALA A 115 1.19 12.40 -10.98
N THR A 116 2.37 11.83 -10.91
CA THR A 116 3.33 11.82 -12.04
C THR A 116 2.81 10.98 -13.19
N ILE A 117 2.21 9.81 -12.91
CA ILE A 117 1.65 8.90 -13.92
C ILE A 117 0.44 9.55 -14.61
N TYR A 118 -0.57 9.98 -13.83
CA TYR A 118 -1.80 10.54 -14.41
C TYR A 118 -1.55 11.87 -15.16
N SER A 119 -0.63 12.71 -14.67
CA SER A 119 -0.19 13.88 -15.42
C SER A 119 0.47 13.53 -16.76
N ALA A 120 1.28 12.46 -16.78
CA ALA A 120 1.90 11.99 -18.02
C ALA A 120 0.90 11.35 -18.98
N LEU A 121 -0.20 10.79 -18.46
CA LEU A 121 -1.31 10.26 -19.24
C LEU A 121 -2.24 11.37 -19.80
N GLY A 122 -2.08 12.62 -19.36
CA GLY A 122 -2.84 13.76 -19.85
C GLY A 122 -3.96 14.24 -18.94
N SER A 123 -4.12 13.70 -17.74
CA SER A 123 -5.09 14.17 -16.75
C SER A 123 -4.65 15.51 -16.13
N GLU A 124 -5.62 16.38 -15.86
CA GLU A 124 -5.42 17.52 -14.97
C GLU A 124 -5.39 17.03 -13.51
N VAL A 125 -4.20 17.04 -12.92
CA VAL A 125 -3.99 16.48 -11.58
C VAL A 125 -4.05 17.59 -10.53
N THR A 126 -4.92 17.42 -9.53
CA THR A 126 -4.93 18.21 -8.30
C THR A 126 -4.47 17.32 -7.14
N ILE A 127 -3.53 17.80 -6.34
CA ILE A 127 -3.07 17.12 -5.11
C ILE A 127 -3.56 17.91 -3.90
N VAL A 128 -4.15 17.22 -2.93
CA VAL A 128 -4.46 17.79 -1.62
C VAL A 128 -3.69 17.07 -0.52
N GLU A 129 -3.05 17.85 0.36
CA GLU A 129 -2.26 17.36 1.47
C GLU A 129 -2.67 18.10 2.76
N LEU A 130 -2.96 17.32 3.80
CA LEU A 130 -3.39 17.82 5.11
C LEU A 130 -2.28 18.61 5.81
N THR A 131 -1.04 18.15 5.66
CA THR A 131 0.11 18.79 6.28
C THR A 131 0.64 19.97 5.46
N LYS A 132 1.50 20.78 6.07
CA LYS A 132 2.14 21.94 5.40
C LYS A 132 3.13 21.55 4.30
N ASP A 133 3.57 20.30 4.28
CA ASP A 133 4.62 19.81 3.39
C ASP A 133 4.22 18.51 2.71
N LEU A 134 4.61 18.35 1.45
CA LEU A 134 4.58 17.05 0.78
C LEU A 134 5.62 16.12 1.40
N MET A 135 5.38 14.81 1.35
CA MET A 135 6.25 13.78 1.90
C MET A 135 6.69 14.07 3.35
N PRO A 136 5.73 14.12 4.29
CA PRO A 136 6.05 14.35 5.69
C PRO A 136 7.06 13.31 6.19
N GLY A 137 8.04 13.76 7.00
CA GLY A 137 9.12 12.89 7.48
C GLY A 137 10.35 12.79 6.56
N THR A 138 10.25 13.24 5.30
CA THR A 138 11.40 13.27 4.38
C THR A 138 12.14 14.61 4.44
N ASP A 139 13.48 14.60 4.29
CA ASP A 139 14.30 15.79 4.32
C ASP A 139 13.87 16.81 3.26
N ARG A 140 13.74 18.06 3.68
CA ARG A 140 13.18 19.15 2.84
C ARG A 140 14.03 19.49 1.63
N ASP A 141 15.33 19.32 1.70
CA ASP A 141 16.26 19.52 0.58
C ASP A 141 16.04 18.51 -0.55
N LEU A 142 15.59 17.29 -0.23
CA LEU A 142 15.22 16.26 -1.20
C LEU A 142 13.81 16.51 -1.78
N VAL A 143 12.87 16.97 -0.96
CA VAL A 143 11.47 17.18 -1.40
C VAL A 143 11.30 18.45 -2.24
N ARG A 144 12.05 19.54 -1.95
CA ARG A 144 11.93 20.81 -2.70
C ARG A 144 12.14 20.68 -4.22
N PRO A 145 13.17 19.97 -4.72
CA PRO A 145 13.32 19.72 -6.16
C PRO A 145 12.12 18.98 -6.76
N LEU A 146 11.62 17.95 -6.08
CA LEU A 146 10.45 17.20 -6.50
C LEU A 146 9.20 18.09 -6.57
N GLU A 147 8.92 18.86 -5.52
CA GLU A 147 7.78 19.79 -5.47
C GLU A 147 7.85 20.81 -6.63
N LYS A 148 9.05 21.31 -6.98
CA LYS A 148 9.25 22.22 -8.11
C LYS A 148 8.89 21.55 -9.46
N VAL A 149 9.16 20.27 -9.62
CA VAL A 149 8.79 19.50 -10.82
C VAL A 149 7.28 19.28 -10.85
N LEU A 150 6.68 18.84 -9.73
CA LEU A 150 5.25 18.58 -9.63
C LEU A 150 4.41 19.84 -9.87
N LYS A 151 4.82 21.00 -9.39
CA LYS A 151 4.15 22.30 -9.68
C LYS A 151 4.06 22.65 -11.17
N LYS A 152 4.91 22.05 -12.01
CA LYS A 152 4.86 22.25 -13.47
C LYS A 152 3.99 21.21 -14.17
N LYS A 153 3.75 20.08 -13.54
CA LYS A 153 3.02 18.95 -14.10
C LYS A 153 1.58 18.88 -13.63
N CYS A 154 1.33 19.24 -12.39
CA CYS A 154 0.01 19.21 -11.78
C CYS A 154 -0.69 20.56 -11.96
N ASN A 155 -2.01 20.51 -12.10
CA ASN A 155 -2.87 21.71 -12.17
C ASN A 155 -2.83 22.50 -10.85
N LYS A 156 -2.91 21.78 -9.71
CA LYS A 156 -2.97 22.40 -8.38
C LYS A 156 -2.32 21.50 -7.31
N ILE A 157 -1.65 22.11 -6.35
CA ILE A 157 -1.14 21.44 -5.14
C ILE A 157 -1.62 22.25 -3.94
N MET A 158 -2.56 21.68 -3.18
CA MET A 158 -3.16 22.28 -2.00
C MET A 158 -2.56 21.64 -0.75
N LYS A 159 -1.73 22.37 -0.05
CA LYS A 159 -1.13 21.95 1.23
C LYS A 159 -1.86 22.62 2.39
N SER A 160 -1.76 22.07 3.60
CA SER A 160 -2.51 22.51 4.78
C SER A 160 -4.02 22.56 4.50
N THR A 161 -4.53 21.60 3.72
CA THR A 161 -5.91 21.55 3.27
C THR A 161 -6.52 20.22 3.66
N GLN A 162 -7.61 20.26 4.39
CA GLN A 162 -8.37 19.08 4.81
C GLN A 162 -9.50 18.80 3.82
N VAL A 163 -9.66 17.53 3.43
CA VAL A 163 -10.90 17.05 2.81
C VAL A 163 -11.90 16.76 3.92
N ILE A 164 -13.09 17.38 3.87
CA ILE A 164 -14.09 17.26 4.93
C ILE A 164 -15.29 16.41 4.55
N SER A 165 -15.62 16.34 3.25
CA SER A 165 -16.68 15.47 2.73
C SER A 165 -16.49 15.16 1.26
N ALA A 166 -17.17 14.12 0.80
CA ALA A 166 -17.26 13.72 -0.60
C ALA A 166 -18.69 13.31 -0.93
N GLU A 167 -19.20 13.70 -2.08
CA GLU A 167 -20.52 13.33 -2.58
C GLU A 167 -20.43 12.90 -4.05
N ALA A 168 -20.98 11.73 -4.35
CA ALA A 168 -21.08 11.26 -5.72
C ALA A 168 -22.27 11.93 -6.41
N THR A 169 -22.01 12.58 -7.55
CA THR A 169 -23.01 13.25 -8.38
C THR A 169 -22.95 12.75 -9.82
N ASP A 170 -23.91 13.15 -10.66
CA ASP A 170 -23.91 12.78 -12.08
C ASP A 170 -22.70 13.42 -12.82
N ASP A 171 -22.27 14.61 -12.39
CA ASP A 171 -21.17 15.35 -13.00
C ASP A 171 -19.77 14.92 -12.53
N GLY A 172 -19.67 14.12 -11.46
CA GLY A 172 -18.41 13.70 -10.87
C GLY A 172 -18.51 13.47 -9.37
N ILE A 173 -17.37 13.49 -8.70
CA ILE A 173 -17.25 13.44 -7.24
C ILE A 173 -17.04 14.88 -6.75
N ASN A 174 -18.04 15.42 -6.04
CA ASN A 174 -17.97 16.73 -5.41
C ASN A 174 -17.23 16.59 -4.06
N ILE A 175 -16.08 17.25 -3.94
CA ILE A 175 -15.24 17.22 -2.75
C ILE A 175 -15.28 18.57 -2.05
N SER A 176 -15.58 18.55 -0.76
CA SER A 176 -15.49 19.75 0.10
C SER A 176 -14.16 19.78 0.83
N PHE A 177 -13.54 20.93 0.82
CA PHE A 177 -12.25 21.22 1.42
C PHE A 177 -12.38 22.27 2.51
N LYS A 178 -11.48 22.21 3.48
CA LYS A 178 -11.23 23.27 4.46
C LYS A 178 -9.75 23.63 4.44
N GLN A 179 -9.48 24.91 4.20
CA GLN A 179 -8.14 25.50 4.31
C GLN A 179 -8.22 26.74 5.18
N ASP A 180 -7.50 26.73 6.29
CA ASP A 180 -7.65 27.71 7.36
C ASP A 180 -9.11 27.82 7.84
N GLU A 181 -9.76 28.99 7.69
CA GLU A 181 -11.18 29.22 8.04
C GLU A 181 -12.11 29.18 6.82
N GLU A 182 -11.57 28.92 5.63
CA GLU A 182 -12.35 28.91 4.41
C GLU A 182 -12.75 27.49 4.00
N GLU A 183 -14.02 27.32 3.64
CA GLU A 183 -14.56 26.10 3.07
C GLU A 183 -14.95 26.33 1.62
N PHE A 184 -14.60 25.40 0.74
CA PHE A 184 -14.93 25.43 -0.68
C PHE A 184 -15.09 24.02 -1.23
N SER A 185 -15.70 23.89 -2.41
CA SER A 185 -15.91 22.60 -3.06
C SER A 185 -15.48 22.63 -4.52
N GLU A 186 -15.06 21.47 -5.03
CA GLU A 186 -14.64 21.27 -6.41
C GLU A 186 -15.07 19.88 -6.88
N VAL A 187 -15.45 19.74 -8.17
CA VAL A 187 -15.89 18.46 -8.75
C VAL A 187 -14.77 17.83 -9.56
N PHE A 188 -14.54 16.54 -9.33
CA PHE A 188 -13.52 15.73 -10.00
C PHE A 188 -14.16 14.54 -10.70
N GLN A 189 -13.66 14.19 -11.88
CA GLN A 189 -14.11 12.98 -12.56
C GLN A 189 -13.72 11.73 -11.78
N ASN A 190 -12.50 11.68 -11.26
CA ASN A 190 -12.00 10.59 -10.40
C ASN A 190 -11.28 11.14 -9.17
N VAL A 191 -11.27 10.35 -8.12
CA VAL A 191 -10.56 10.63 -6.87
C VAL A 191 -9.69 9.43 -6.50
N LEU A 192 -8.42 9.68 -6.19
CA LEU A 192 -7.53 8.70 -5.60
C LEU A 192 -7.32 9.01 -4.12
N VAL A 193 -7.61 8.05 -3.25
CA VAL A 193 -7.31 8.11 -1.81
C VAL A 193 -5.96 7.44 -1.56
N ALA A 194 -4.95 8.24 -1.18
CA ALA A 194 -3.57 7.82 -0.95
C ALA A 194 -3.02 8.38 0.39
N VAL A 195 -3.84 8.28 1.45
CA VAL A 195 -3.59 8.88 2.78
C VAL A 195 -2.75 7.99 3.71
N GLY A 196 -2.24 6.87 3.22
CA GLY A 196 -1.40 5.95 3.98
C GLY A 196 -1.81 4.49 3.80
N ARG A 197 -1.24 3.64 4.63
CA ARG A 197 -1.50 2.20 4.65
C ARG A 197 -1.78 1.73 6.06
N LYS A 198 -2.56 0.67 6.19
CA LYS A 198 -2.95 0.04 7.45
C LYS A 198 -2.37 -1.38 7.50
N SER A 199 -1.73 -1.72 8.61
CA SER A 199 -1.18 -3.07 8.83
C SER A 199 -2.27 -4.14 8.87
N ASN A 200 -1.96 -5.31 8.30
CA ASN A 200 -2.82 -6.49 8.31
C ASN A 200 -2.66 -7.39 9.55
N GLY A 201 -1.91 -6.97 10.57
CA GLY A 201 -1.67 -7.78 11.77
C GLY A 201 -2.93 -8.17 12.55
N ASN A 202 -3.99 -7.36 12.48
CA ASN A 202 -5.26 -7.66 13.13
C ASN A 202 -6.04 -8.83 12.50
N LEU A 203 -5.66 -9.28 11.31
CA LEU A 203 -6.43 -10.30 10.56
C LEU A 203 -6.11 -11.75 10.97
N LEU A 204 -5.07 -11.98 11.78
CA LEU A 204 -4.50 -13.30 11.99
C LEU A 204 -4.88 -13.96 13.33
N GLY A 205 -5.63 -13.31 14.22
CA GLY A 205 -5.95 -13.83 15.56
C GLY A 205 -4.76 -13.83 16.53
N LEU A 206 -3.81 -12.92 16.33
CA LEU A 206 -2.51 -12.92 17.02
C LEU A 206 -2.61 -12.66 18.52
N ASN A 207 -3.55 -11.84 18.97
CA ASN A 207 -3.76 -11.55 20.40
C ASN A 207 -4.10 -12.81 21.21
N GLU A 208 -4.84 -13.74 20.61
CA GLU A 208 -5.28 -14.97 21.25
C GLU A 208 -4.13 -15.94 21.56
N ILE A 209 -3.05 -15.83 20.78
CA ILE A 209 -1.84 -16.65 20.95
C ILE A 209 -0.72 -15.93 21.68
N GLY A 210 -0.94 -14.66 22.08
CA GLY A 210 -0.02 -13.87 22.89
C GLY A 210 1.02 -13.07 22.10
N VAL A 211 0.80 -12.85 20.78
CA VAL A 211 1.63 -11.93 19.99
C VAL A 211 1.17 -10.49 20.24
N ASN A 212 2.11 -9.61 20.61
CA ASN A 212 1.83 -8.21 20.87
C ASN A 212 1.65 -7.43 19.58
N ILE A 213 0.47 -6.82 19.41
CA ILE A 213 0.16 -5.88 18.35
C ILE A 213 -0.32 -4.57 18.96
N ASP A 214 -0.10 -3.45 18.28
CA ASP A 214 -0.65 -2.17 18.72
C ASP A 214 -2.05 -1.90 18.11
N ASP A 215 -2.63 -0.74 18.48
CA ASP A 215 -3.98 -0.34 18.02
C ASP A 215 -4.08 -0.14 16.50
N GLN A 216 -2.94 -0.01 15.83
CA GLN A 216 -2.86 0.10 14.36
C GLN A 216 -2.63 -1.25 13.67
N GLY A 217 -2.57 -2.35 14.44
CA GLY A 217 -2.28 -3.68 13.92
C GLY A 217 -0.81 -3.95 13.64
N ILE A 218 0.10 -3.09 14.11
CA ILE A 218 1.54 -3.26 13.95
C ILE A 218 2.05 -4.33 14.91
N ILE A 219 2.71 -5.35 14.39
CA ILE A 219 3.32 -6.40 15.20
C ILE A 219 4.66 -5.89 15.76
N LYS A 220 4.82 -5.97 17.08
CA LYS A 220 6.09 -5.58 17.74
C LYS A 220 7.10 -6.71 17.65
N VAL A 221 8.30 -6.38 17.17
CA VAL A 221 9.41 -7.33 16.99
C VAL A 221 10.71 -6.80 17.59
N ASP A 222 11.63 -7.71 17.86
CA ASP A 222 13.01 -7.40 18.27
C ASP A 222 13.93 -7.24 17.02
N GLN A 223 15.23 -7.08 17.25
CA GLN A 223 16.24 -6.95 16.19
C GLN A 223 16.44 -8.22 15.34
N GLN A 224 15.90 -9.34 15.77
CA GLN A 224 15.88 -10.61 15.03
C GLN A 224 14.53 -10.87 14.36
N PHE A 225 13.65 -9.85 14.34
CA PHE A 225 12.27 -9.95 13.87
C PHE A 225 11.39 -10.93 14.64
N LYS A 226 11.80 -11.38 15.83
CA LYS A 226 10.99 -12.19 16.72
C LYS A 226 9.91 -11.34 17.38
N THR A 227 8.71 -11.89 17.44
CA THR A 227 7.59 -11.29 18.17
C THR A 227 7.72 -11.59 19.68
N SER A 228 6.70 -11.23 20.48
CA SER A 228 6.59 -11.66 21.89
C SER A 228 6.44 -13.17 22.06
N VAL A 229 6.19 -13.92 20.99
CA VAL A 229 6.21 -15.38 20.93
C VAL A 229 7.45 -15.80 20.13
N GLU A 230 8.46 -16.35 20.80
CA GLU A 230 9.80 -16.59 20.22
C GLU A 230 9.81 -17.43 18.93
N SER A 231 8.85 -18.34 18.77
CA SER A 231 8.68 -19.17 17.56
C SER A 231 8.00 -18.46 16.40
N ILE A 232 7.56 -17.20 16.58
CA ILE A 232 6.84 -16.43 15.56
C ILE A 232 7.61 -15.15 15.27
N LEU A 233 8.05 -15.00 14.02
CA LEU A 233 8.70 -13.81 13.49
C LEU A 233 7.70 -13.02 12.65
N ALA A 234 7.95 -11.70 12.46
CA ALA A 234 7.16 -10.88 11.55
C ALA A 234 8.06 -9.90 10.79
N ILE A 235 7.74 -9.65 9.52
CA ILE A 235 8.52 -8.82 8.60
C ILE A 235 7.64 -8.00 7.64
N GLY A 236 8.22 -7.00 7.03
CA GLY A 236 7.57 -6.16 6.03
C GLY A 236 6.62 -5.15 6.63
N ASP A 237 5.61 -4.72 5.85
CA ASP A 237 4.70 -3.65 6.26
C ASP A 237 3.94 -3.95 7.56
N VAL A 238 3.73 -5.21 7.89
CA VAL A 238 3.02 -5.63 9.11
C VAL A 238 3.74 -5.25 10.41
N ILE A 239 5.05 -4.96 10.35
CA ILE A 239 5.83 -4.47 11.50
C ILE A 239 6.01 -2.95 11.50
N GLY A 240 5.41 -2.24 10.54
CA GLY A 240 5.36 -0.78 10.47
C GLY A 240 6.40 -0.14 9.56
N ASP A 241 6.50 1.19 9.70
CA ASP A 241 7.33 2.04 8.83
C ASP A 241 8.84 1.76 8.93
N PRO A 242 9.53 2.04 7.80
CA PRO A 242 9.01 2.42 6.51
C PRO A 242 8.43 1.21 5.75
N MET A 243 7.21 1.35 5.20
CA MET A 243 6.52 0.29 4.44
C MET A 243 7.07 0.21 3.01
N LEU A 244 8.22 -0.43 2.83
CA LEU A 244 8.99 -0.50 1.59
C LEU A 244 9.33 -1.94 1.21
N ALA A 245 9.11 -2.31 -0.05
CA ALA A 245 9.34 -3.67 -0.54
C ALA A 245 10.79 -4.15 -0.39
N HIS A 246 11.77 -3.27 -0.59
CA HIS A 246 13.19 -3.64 -0.43
C HIS A 246 13.57 -3.83 1.04
N LYS A 247 12.99 -3.07 1.99
CA LYS A 247 13.10 -3.30 3.42
C LYS A 247 12.56 -4.70 3.77
N ALA A 248 11.33 -5.01 3.34
CA ALA A 248 10.71 -6.32 3.58
C ALA A 248 11.54 -7.48 3.01
N SER A 249 12.17 -7.29 1.85
CA SER A 249 13.06 -8.30 1.25
C SER A 249 14.32 -8.55 2.08
N TYR A 250 14.91 -7.49 2.63
CA TYR A 250 16.06 -7.59 3.52
C TYR A 250 15.66 -8.29 4.84
N GLU A 251 14.58 -7.86 5.46
CA GLU A 251 14.04 -8.45 6.68
C GLU A 251 13.71 -9.94 6.51
N GLY A 252 13.13 -10.30 5.34
CA GLY A 252 12.84 -11.69 5.00
C GLY A 252 14.08 -12.57 4.95
N LYS A 253 15.21 -12.03 4.46
CA LYS A 253 16.49 -12.74 4.46
C LYS A 253 16.99 -12.95 5.89
N VAL A 254 17.01 -11.90 6.72
CA VAL A 254 17.44 -11.99 8.13
C VAL A 254 16.54 -12.94 8.91
N ALA A 255 15.22 -12.85 8.76
CA ALA A 255 14.27 -13.75 9.43
C ALA A 255 14.50 -15.23 9.05
N ALA A 256 14.76 -15.51 7.76
CA ALA A 256 15.07 -16.85 7.30
C ALA A 256 16.39 -17.39 7.90
N GLU A 257 17.42 -16.56 7.98
CA GLU A 257 18.70 -16.91 8.60
C GLU A 257 18.55 -17.17 10.11
N VAL A 258 17.75 -16.34 10.81
CA VAL A 258 17.42 -16.55 12.24
C VAL A 258 16.68 -17.87 12.45
N THR A 259 15.68 -18.19 11.61
CA THR A 259 14.96 -19.49 11.71
C THR A 259 15.85 -20.68 11.39
N ALA A 260 16.90 -20.50 10.58
CA ALA A 260 17.93 -21.51 10.33
C ALA A 260 18.96 -21.65 11.48
N GLY A 261 18.85 -20.83 12.54
CA GLY A 261 19.74 -20.87 13.69
C GLY A 261 21.01 -20.01 13.57
N GLU A 262 21.11 -19.17 12.55
CA GLU A 262 22.22 -18.24 12.37
C GLU A 262 22.15 -17.09 13.37
N ARG A 263 23.31 -16.56 13.76
CA ARG A 263 23.43 -15.43 14.69
C ARG A 263 23.48 -14.10 13.90
N VAL A 264 22.36 -13.71 13.36
CA VAL A 264 22.19 -12.47 12.61
C VAL A 264 21.13 -11.57 13.27
N SER A 265 21.16 -10.29 12.95
CA SER A 265 20.17 -9.31 13.40
C SER A 265 20.02 -8.20 12.35
N ASN A 266 18.98 -7.39 12.50
CA ASN A 266 18.79 -6.19 11.70
C ASN A 266 19.93 -5.19 11.99
N ASP A 267 20.67 -4.79 10.96
CA ASP A 267 21.79 -3.83 11.00
C ASP A 267 21.58 -2.63 10.06
N ALA A 268 20.33 -2.47 9.52
CA ALA A 268 19.93 -1.40 8.62
C ALA A 268 19.22 -0.24 9.34
#